data_404c1369baba8739d98f817a8ccef30f
#
_entry.id   404c1369baba8739d98f817a8ccef30f
#
_cell.length_a   1.000
_cell.length_b   1.000
_cell.length_c   1.000
_cell.angle_alpha   90.00
_cell.angle_beta   90.00
_cell.angle_gamma   90.00
#
_symmetry.space_group_name_H-M   'P 1'
#
loop_
_entity.id
_entity.type
_entity.pdbx_description
1 polymer ?
#
loop_
_entity_poly.entity_id
_entity_poly.type
_entity_poly.pdbx_seq_one_letter_code
_entity_poly.pdbx_strand_id
1 'polypeptide(L)'
;MASLKRKGDLAELKVAADLIDRGCRLSIPFGEDSDYDLIADYEGRLHRVQVKYTRSDGQIVVLRCRSHSLTNGKVRATKLYTSAMIDWIAVYDSTTERCFYCPSWELGTAGRNILHLRLRPTKNNQRIGIRNAENYTDPDFSVDPGVEPAGIEPATF
;
A
#
# COMPACT_ATOMS: atom_id res chain seq x y z
N MET A 1 14.52 -0.69 -20.64
CA MET A 1 14.00 -1.08 -19.31
C MET A 1 14.08 0.10 -18.36
N ALA A 2 13.03 0.39 -17.65
CA ALA A 2 13.01 1.49 -16.69
C ALA A 2 13.91 1.19 -15.48
N SER A 3 14.68 2.18 -14.99
CA SER A 3 15.43 2.06 -13.76
C SER A 3 14.50 1.93 -12.55
N LEU A 4 15.01 1.47 -11.39
CA LEU A 4 14.24 1.37 -10.15
C LEU A 4 13.62 2.72 -9.75
N LYS A 5 14.38 3.81 -9.91
CA LYS A 5 13.88 5.15 -9.62
C LYS A 5 12.69 5.51 -10.52
N ARG A 6 12.79 5.24 -11.81
CA ARG A 6 11.69 5.55 -12.75
C ARG A 6 10.44 4.73 -12.47
N LYS A 7 10.60 3.48 -12.03
CA LYS A 7 9.46 2.64 -11.62
C LYS A 7 8.78 3.24 -10.39
N GLY A 8 9.55 3.68 -9.40
CA GLY A 8 9.02 4.34 -8.22
C GLY A 8 8.28 5.63 -8.57
N ASP A 9 8.86 6.46 -9.43
CA ASP A 9 8.24 7.70 -9.90
C ASP A 9 6.93 7.41 -10.65
N LEU A 10 6.91 6.39 -11.51
CA LEU A 10 5.71 5.98 -12.22
C LEU A 10 4.60 5.55 -11.25
N ALA A 11 4.95 4.74 -10.25
CA ALA A 11 3.98 4.30 -9.24
C ALA A 11 3.40 5.49 -8.48
N GLU A 12 4.23 6.46 -8.08
CA GLU A 12 3.76 7.67 -7.40
C GLU A 12 2.78 8.46 -8.27
N LEU A 13 3.06 8.63 -9.56
CA LEU A 13 2.18 9.34 -10.48
C LEU A 13 0.87 8.58 -10.72
N LYS A 14 0.92 7.26 -10.82
CA LYS A 14 -0.28 6.43 -10.99
C LYS A 14 -1.18 6.49 -9.75
N VAL A 15 -0.60 6.37 -8.58
CA VAL A 15 -1.33 6.48 -7.31
C VAL A 15 -1.87 7.89 -7.14
N ALA A 16 -1.07 8.92 -7.43
CA ALA A 16 -1.51 10.30 -7.35
C ALA A 16 -2.73 10.57 -8.24
N ALA A 17 -2.69 10.10 -9.49
CA ALA A 17 -3.82 10.24 -10.41
C ALA A 17 -5.07 9.53 -9.90
N ASP A 18 -4.93 8.31 -9.37
CA ASP A 18 -6.04 7.55 -8.81
C ASP A 18 -6.64 8.25 -7.58
N LEU A 19 -5.81 8.78 -6.69
CA LEU A 19 -6.27 9.51 -5.50
C LEU A 19 -7.00 10.81 -5.86
N ILE A 20 -6.52 11.54 -6.86
CA ILE A 20 -7.18 12.74 -7.35
C ILE A 20 -8.55 12.40 -7.93
N ASP A 21 -8.64 11.33 -8.71
CA ASP A 21 -9.90 10.86 -9.30
C ASP A 21 -10.93 10.47 -8.21
N ARG A 22 -10.46 10.03 -7.05
CA ARG A 22 -11.28 9.70 -5.88
C ARG A 22 -11.68 10.90 -5.04
N GLY A 23 -11.26 12.11 -5.41
CA GLY A 23 -11.61 13.35 -4.73
C GLY A 23 -10.61 13.82 -3.68
N CYS A 24 -9.43 13.22 -3.61
CA CYS A 24 -8.39 13.68 -2.70
C CYS A 24 -7.66 14.90 -3.25
N ARG A 25 -7.24 15.79 -2.35
CA ARG A 25 -6.22 16.80 -2.63
C ARG A 25 -4.88 16.24 -2.18
N LEU A 26 -3.84 16.43 -2.97
CA LEU A 26 -2.54 15.84 -2.67
C LEU A 26 -1.53 16.88 -2.23
N SER A 27 -0.69 16.50 -1.29
CA SER A 27 0.50 17.22 -0.90
C SER A 27 1.70 16.27 -0.93
N ILE A 28 2.88 16.83 -1.17
CA ILE A 28 4.12 16.06 -1.15
C ILE A 28 4.92 16.52 0.06
N PRO A 29 5.44 15.59 0.90
CA PRO A 29 6.27 16.00 2.03
C PRO A 29 7.55 16.70 1.55
N PHE A 30 7.93 17.72 2.27
CA PHE A 30 9.19 18.43 1.99
C PHE A 30 10.38 17.63 2.55
N GLY A 31 11.42 17.45 1.74
CA GLY A 31 12.60 16.70 2.12
C GLY A 31 12.54 15.23 1.74
N GLU A 32 13.60 14.48 2.10
CA GLU A 32 13.78 13.08 1.67
C GLU A 32 13.60 12.05 2.79
N ASP A 33 13.46 12.50 4.03
CA ASP A 33 13.46 11.62 5.22
C ASP A 33 12.06 11.17 5.65
N SER A 34 11.06 11.36 4.81
CA SER A 34 9.68 11.02 5.14
C SER A 34 9.41 9.53 4.93
N ASP A 35 8.62 8.92 5.82
CA ASP A 35 8.18 7.53 5.70
C ASP A 35 7.07 7.35 4.65
N TYR A 36 6.53 8.42 4.12
CA TYR A 36 5.46 8.41 3.13
C TYR A 36 5.80 9.33 1.96
N ASP A 37 5.22 9.03 0.80
CA ASP A 37 5.50 9.74 -0.45
C ASP A 37 4.48 10.81 -0.77
N LEU A 38 3.24 10.61 -0.29
CA LEU A 38 2.10 11.50 -0.56
C LEU A 38 1.30 11.72 0.71
N ILE A 39 0.67 12.90 0.80
CA ILE A 39 -0.39 13.15 1.75
C ILE A 39 -1.68 13.31 0.95
N ALA A 40 -2.66 12.46 1.22
CA ALA A 40 -3.98 12.52 0.62
C ALA A 40 -4.94 13.19 1.60
N ASP A 41 -5.46 14.36 1.21
CA ASP A 41 -6.48 15.06 1.97
C ASP A 41 -7.84 14.71 1.38
N TYR A 42 -8.62 13.95 2.14
CA TYR A 42 -9.99 13.61 1.79
C TYR A 42 -10.95 14.31 2.75
N GLU A 43 -11.65 15.31 2.26
CA GLU A 43 -12.63 16.07 3.05
C GLU A 43 -12.08 16.57 4.40
N GLY A 44 -10.83 17.03 4.40
CA GLY A 44 -10.16 17.56 5.59
C GLY A 44 -9.45 16.51 6.45
N ARG A 45 -9.59 15.22 6.14
CA ARG A 45 -8.85 14.15 6.81
C ARG A 45 -7.58 13.84 6.02
N LEU A 46 -6.44 13.99 6.68
CA LEU A 46 -5.13 13.78 6.05
C LEU A 46 -4.68 12.34 6.22
N HIS A 47 -4.21 11.73 5.14
CA HIS A 47 -3.70 10.37 5.11
C HIS A 47 -2.27 10.36 4.59
N ARG A 48 -1.37 9.71 5.33
CA ARG A 48 0.02 9.50 4.92
C ARG A 48 0.08 8.24 4.06
N VAL A 49 0.49 8.38 2.81
CA VAL A 49 0.48 7.28 1.84
C VAL A 49 1.91 6.95 1.40
N GLN A 50 2.35 5.73 1.68
CA GLN A 50 3.57 5.16 1.13
C GLN A 50 3.23 4.46 -0.18
N VAL A 51 3.98 4.74 -1.23
CA VAL A 51 3.73 4.18 -2.56
C VAL A 51 4.77 3.10 -2.89
N LYS A 52 4.31 1.99 -3.44
CA LYS A 52 5.14 0.90 -3.92
C LYS A 52 4.82 0.57 -5.38
N TYR A 53 5.85 0.14 -6.11
CA TYR A 53 5.71 -0.41 -7.45
C TYR A 53 5.82 -1.93 -7.38
N THR A 54 4.99 -2.64 -8.14
CA THR A 54 5.15 -4.06 -8.32
C THR A 54 4.81 -4.46 -9.76
N ARG A 55 5.28 -5.63 -10.14
CA ARG A 55 4.90 -6.28 -11.40
C ARG A 55 4.48 -7.70 -11.05
N SER A 56 3.16 -7.90 -10.91
CA SER A 56 2.63 -9.20 -10.52
C SER A 56 2.75 -10.23 -11.64
N ASP A 57 2.59 -11.50 -11.26
CA ASP A 57 2.48 -12.61 -12.21
C ASP A 57 1.06 -12.77 -12.76
N GLY A 58 0.14 -11.83 -12.45
CA GLY A 58 -1.27 -11.88 -12.81
C GLY A 58 -2.12 -12.70 -11.84
N GLN A 59 -1.53 -13.31 -10.83
CA GLN A 59 -2.24 -14.12 -9.82
C GLN A 59 -2.14 -13.54 -8.43
N ILE A 60 -1.00 -13.01 -8.04
CA ILE A 60 -0.74 -12.44 -6.72
C ILE A 60 -0.02 -11.10 -6.87
N VAL A 61 -0.54 -10.07 -6.20
CA VAL A 61 0.18 -8.82 -6.00
C VAL A 61 0.99 -8.96 -4.73
N VAL A 62 2.31 -8.86 -4.85
CA VAL A 62 3.22 -8.88 -3.70
C VAL A 62 3.43 -7.45 -3.23
N LEU A 63 2.95 -7.16 -2.03
CA LEU A 63 3.09 -5.85 -1.40
C LEU A 63 4.22 -5.91 -0.37
N ARG A 64 5.32 -5.24 -0.66
CA ARG A 64 6.45 -5.12 0.26
C ARG A 64 6.19 -4.00 1.26
N CYS A 65 6.15 -4.36 2.54
CA CYS A 65 5.78 -3.45 3.63
C CYS A 65 7.01 -2.95 4.39
N ARG A 66 8.12 -2.76 3.68
CA ARG A 66 9.41 -2.35 4.25
C ARG A 66 10.12 -1.37 3.34
N SER A 67 10.99 -0.57 3.92
CA SER A 67 11.96 0.25 3.20
C SER A 67 13.38 -0.22 3.50
N HIS A 68 14.28 0.05 2.56
CA HIS A 68 15.71 -0.11 2.77
C HIS A 68 16.38 1.25 2.63
N SER A 69 17.21 1.63 3.59
CA SER A 69 18.14 2.75 3.38
C SER A 69 19.40 2.20 2.74
N LEU A 70 19.87 2.89 1.70
CA LEU A 70 21.07 2.53 0.96
C LEU A 70 22.17 3.56 1.20
N THR A 71 23.40 3.07 1.39
CA THR A 71 24.61 3.90 1.39
C THR A 71 25.61 3.22 0.48
N ASN A 72 26.08 3.95 -0.55
CA ASN A 72 27.02 3.42 -1.55
C ASN A 72 26.51 2.10 -2.20
N GLY A 73 25.20 2.01 -2.47
CA GLY A 73 24.58 0.84 -3.09
C GLY A 73 24.38 -0.35 -2.18
N LYS A 74 24.75 -0.26 -0.90
CA LYS A 74 24.56 -1.34 0.08
C LYS A 74 23.39 -1.02 1.01
N VAL A 75 22.59 -2.05 1.33
CA VAL A 75 21.51 -1.94 2.31
C VAL A 75 22.13 -1.72 3.69
N ARG A 76 21.79 -0.59 4.33
CA ARG A 76 22.27 -0.22 5.67
C ARG A 76 21.24 -0.53 6.75
N ALA A 77 19.97 -0.33 6.46
CA ALA A 77 18.89 -0.58 7.38
C ALA A 77 17.63 -1.00 6.65
N THR A 78 16.85 -1.88 7.28
CA THR A 78 15.51 -2.25 6.84
C THR A 78 14.52 -1.75 7.88
N LYS A 79 13.49 -1.05 7.44
CA LYS A 79 12.45 -0.51 8.30
C LYS A 79 11.10 -1.11 7.89
N LEU A 80 10.41 -1.76 8.83
CA LEU A 80 9.05 -2.23 8.63
C LEU A 80 8.08 -1.08 8.90
N TYR A 81 7.10 -0.89 8.01
CA TYR A 81 6.09 0.14 8.20
C TYR A 81 5.06 -0.31 9.24
N THR A 82 4.61 0.64 10.05
CA THR A 82 3.54 0.47 11.04
C THR A 82 2.57 1.65 10.95
N SER A 83 1.44 1.55 11.64
CA SER A 83 0.45 2.63 11.72
C SER A 83 0.99 3.90 12.40
N ALA A 84 2.08 3.80 13.15
CA ALA A 84 2.75 4.98 13.72
C ALA A 84 3.43 5.84 12.65
N MET A 85 3.79 5.23 11.51
CA MET A 85 4.59 5.85 10.46
C MET A 85 3.76 6.29 9.26
N ILE A 86 2.77 5.49 8.88
CA ILE A 86 1.96 5.68 7.68
C ILE A 86 0.51 5.29 7.94
N ASP A 87 -0.38 5.75 7.07
CA ASP A 87 -1.81 5.41 7.14
C ASP A 87 -2.18 4.37 6.09
N TRP A 88 -1.57 4.43 4.92
CA TRP A 88 -1.83 3.50 3.82
C TRP A 88 -0.54 3.11 3.13
N ILE A 89 -0.45 1.86 2.67
CA ILE A 89 0.47 1.48 1.61
C ILE A 89 -0.35 1.33 0.34
N ALA A 90 -0.02 2.14 -0.67
CA ALA A 90 -0.58 2.04 -2.00
C ALA A 90 0.42 1.34 -2.89
N VAL A 91 -0.03 0.33 -3.64
CA VAL A 91 0.81 -0.37 -4.60
C VAL A 91 0.23 -0.21 -5.99
N TYR A 92 1.08 0.20 -6.94
CA TYR A 92 0.76 0.15 -8.36
C TYR A 92 1.32 -1.14 -8.95
N ASP A 93 0.43 -1.96 -9.52
CA ASP A 93 0.80 -3.18 -10.22
C ASP A 93 0.84 -2.92 -11.72
N SER A 94 2.03 -2.98 -12.31
CA SER A 94 2.19 -2.70 -13.74
C SER A 94 1.61 -3.79 -14.64
N THR A 95 1.40 -5.00 -14.14
CA THR A 95 0.79 -6.08 -14.92
C THR A 95 -0.70 -5.83 -15.15
N THR A 96 -1.43 -5.47 -14.10
CA THR A 96 -2.87 -5.17 -14.21
C THR A 96 -3.15 -3.69 -14.46
N GLU A 97 -2.14 -2.83 -14.34
CA GLU A 97 -2.27 -1.36 -14.40
C GLU A 97 -3.25 -0.79 -13.38
N ARG A 98 -3.33 -1.44 -12.20
CA ARG A 98 -4.25 -1.09 -11.12
C ARG A 98 -3.51 -0.69 -9.87
N CYS A 99 -4.16 0.15 -9.06
CA CYS A 99 -3.69 0.55 -7.74
C CYS A 99 -4.46 -0.22 -6.67
N PHE A 100 -3.76 -0.66 -5.63
CA PHE A 100 -4.34 -1.34 -4.46
C PHE A 100 -3.89 -0.61 -3.20
N TYR A 101 -4.77 -0.55 -2.19
CA TYR A 101 -4.56 0.22 -0.97
C TYR A 101 -4.72 -0.67 0.25
N CYS A 102 -3.66 -0.77 1.06
CA CYS A 102 -3.67 -1.53 2.30
C CYS A 102 -3.69 -0.57 3.49
N PRO A 103 -4.71 -0.62 4.36
CA PRO A 103 -4.72 0.21 5.56
C PRO A 103 -3.66 -0.26 6.56
N SER A 104 -3.05 0.68 7.26
CA SER A 104 -1.89 0.39 8.12
C SER A 104 -2.21 -0.51 9.32
N TRP A 105 -3.47 -0.64 9.74
CA TRP A 105 -3.82 -1.57 10.81
C TRP A 105 -3.48 -3.03 10.45
N GLU A 106 -3.50 -3.38 9.15
CA GLU A 106 -3.16 -4.73 8.69
C GLU A 106 -1.67 -5.07 8.82
N LEU A 107 -0.82 -4.06 9.04
CA LEU A 107 0.61 -4.27 9.24
C LEU A 107 0.94 -4.79 10.64
N GLY A 108 0.00 -4.70 11.59
CA GLY A 108 0.23 -5.07 12.98
C GLY A 108 1.11 -4.06 13.72
N THR A 109 1.32 -4.29 15.01
CA THR A 109 2.08 -3.38 15.88
C THR A 109 3.58 -3.44 15.65
N ALA A 110 4.08 -4.59 15.20
CA ALA A 110 5.51 -4.80 14.93
C ALA A 110 5.88 -4.64 13.45
N GLY A 111 4.88 -4.44 12.58
CA GLY A 111 5.05 -4.43 11.13
C GLY A 111 5.05 -5.83 10.53
N ARG A 112 4.92 -5.87 9.21
CA ARG A 112 5.01 -7.10 8.40
C ARG A 112 5.97 -6.87 7.25
N ASN A 113 6.63 -7.93 6.83
CA ASN A 113 7.58 -7.85 5.72
C ASN A 113 6.87 -7.78 4.36
N ILE A 114 5.90 -8.67 4.15
CA ILE A 114 5.20 -8.83 2.87
C ILE A 114 3.74 -9.18 3.13
N LEU A 115 2.84 -8.62 2.30
CA LEU A 115 1.45 -9.05 2.18
C LEU A 115 1.21 -9.53 0.76
N HIS A 116 0.40 -10.57 0.61
CA HIS A 116 -0.02 -11.08 -0.68
C HIS A 116 -1.50 -10.75 -0.92
N LEU A 117 -1.79 -10.09 -2.05
CA LEU A 117 -3.16 -9.81 -2.48
C LEU A 117 -3.47 -10.71 -3.68
N ARG A 118 -4.47 -11.57 -3.53
CA ARG A 118 -4.85 -12.53 -4.57
C ARG A 118 -5.69 -11.85 -5.65
N LEU A 119 -5.23 -11.93 -6.89
CA LEU A 119 -5.97 -11.47 -8.06
C LEU A 119 -6.94 -12.54 -8.57
N ARG A 120 -6.66 -13.80 -8.27
CA ARG A 120 -7.46 -14.95 -8.67
C ARG A 120 -7.73 -15.86 -7.49
N PRO A 121 -8.84 -16.63 -7.49
CA PRO A 121 -9.13 -17.59 -6.42
C PRO A 121 -7.99 -18.60 -6.23
N THR A 122 -7.82 -19.09 -5.00
CA THR A 122 -6.85 -20.14 -4.70
C THR A 122 -7.29 -21.45 -5.32
N LYS A 123 -6.34 -22.28 -5.79
CA LYS A 123 -6.64 -23.57 -6.43
C LYS A 123 -7.28 -24.58 -5.50
N ASN A 124 -7.09 -24.43 -4.18
CA ASN A 124 -7.59 -25.37 -3.17
C ASN A 124 -8.79 -24.84 -2.40
N ASN A 125 -9.50 -23.84 -2.89
CA ASN A 125 -10.63 -23.17 -2.24
C ASN A 125 -10.33 -22.64 -0.82
N GLN A 126 -9.06 -22.42 -0.50
CA GLN A 126 -8.67 -21.83 0.77
C GLN A 126 -9.23 -20.42 0.89
N ARG A 127 -9.91 -20.10 2.00
CA ARG A 127 -10.53 -18.80 2.24
C ARG A 127 -9.98 -18.09 3.46
N ILE A 128 -9.56 -18.83 4.48
CA ILE A 128 -9.05 -18.27 5.74
C ILE A 128 -7.63 -17.76 5.51
N GLY A 129 -7.36 -16.55 5.98
CA GLY A 129 -6.05 -15.89 5.84
C GLY A 129 -5.73 -15.40 4.44
N ILE A 130 -6.70 -15.44 3.53
CA ILE A 130 -6.54 -14.99 2.15
C ILE A 130 -7.02 -13.54 2.02
N ARG A 131 -6.16 -12.69 1.43
CA ARG A 131 -6.51 -11.33 1.05
C ARG A 131 -6.81 -11.30 -0.44
N ASN A 132 -8.07 -11.00 -0.79
CA ASN A 132 -8.48 -10.84 -2.18
C ASN A 132 -8.20 -9.41 -2.62
N ALA A 133 -7.49 -9.24 -3.74
CA ALA A 133 -7.08 -7.92 -4.23
C ALA A 133 -8.28 -6.99 -4.45
N GLU A 134 -9.44 -7.53 -4.82
CA GLU A 134 -10.65 -6.71 -5.03
C GLU A 134 -11.11 -5.98 -3.76
N ASN A 135 -10.77 -6.47 -2.58
CA ASN A 135 -11.11 -5.81 -1.32
C ASN A 135 -10.14 -4.64 -1.00
N TYR A 136 -9.13 -4.42 -1.83
CA TYR A 136 -8.11 -3.40 -1.63
C TYR A 136 -8.10 -2.34 -2.74
N THR A 137 -9.13 -2.31 -3.60
CA THR A 137 -9.22 -1.37 -4.72
C THR A 137 -10.00 -0.12 -4.41
N ASP A 138 -10.80 -0.11 -3.34
CA ASP A 138 -11.69 0.99 -2.98
C ASP A 138 -11.50 1.39 -1.51
N PRO A 139 -10.42 2.15 -1.20
CA PRO A 139 -10.12 2.53 0.17
C PRO A 139 -11.18 3.48 0.74
N ASP A 140 -11.57 3.25 1.98
CA ASP A 140 -12.46 4.15 2.71
C ASP A 140 -11.64 5.20 3.45
N PHE A 141 -11.52 6.40 2.88
CA PHE A 141 -10.77 7.50 3.47
C PHE A 141 -11.54 8.24 4.57
N SER A 142 -12.78 7.86 4.84
CA SER A 142 -13.58 8.47 5.91
C SER A 142 -13.32 7.86 7.29
N VAL A 143 -12.64 6.70 7.36
CA VAL A 143 -12.32 6.00 8.60
C VAL A 143 -10.82 6.10 8.91
N ASP A 144 -10.45 5.80 10.17
CA ASP A 144 -9.03 5.75 10.57
C ASP A 144 -8.40 4.45 10.07
N PRO A 145 -7.45 4.51 9.13
CA PRO A 145 -6.81 3.31 8.57
C PRO A 145 -5.83 2.64 9.53
N GLY A 146 -5.47 3.29 10.63
CA GLY A 146 -4.59 2.74 11.65
C GLY A 146 -5.29 1.85 12.67
N VAL A 147 -6.62 1.80 12.63
CA VAL A 147 -7.45 1.06 13.58
C VAL A 147 -8.27 0.01 12.84
N GLU A 148 -8.21 -1.23 13.31
CA GLU A 148 -9.02 -2.31 12.76
C GLU A 148 -10.50 -1.98 12.92
N PRO A 149 -11.31 -2.07 11.85
CA PRO A 149 -12.74 -1.77 11.95
C PRO A 149 -13.44 -2.67 12.95
N ALA A 150 -14.17 -2.07 13.91
CA ALA A 150 -14.96 -2.79 14.90
C ALA A 150 -16.18 -3.41 14.22
N GLY A 151 -16.56 -4.63 14.63
CA GLY A 151 -17.81 -5.28 14.20
C GLY A 151 -17.73 -6.04 12.89
N ILE A 152 -16.56 -6.13 12.25
CA ILE A 152 -16.36 -7.11 11.20
C ILE A 152 -15.89 -8.38 11.89
N GLU A 153 -16.83 -9.22 12.31
CA GLU A 153 -16.47 -10.58 12.64
C GLU A 153 -15.93 -11.23 11.36
N PRO A 154 -14.76 -11.91 11.43
CA PRO A 154 -14.34 -12.71 10.31
C PRO A 154 -15.49 -13.66 10.03
N ALA A 155 -15.96 -13.63 8.78
CA ALA A 155 -17.06 -14.51 8.38
C ALA A 155 -16.70 -15.93 8.79
N THR A 156 -17.39 -16.42 9.80
CA THR A 156 -17.31 -17.83 10.17
C THR A 156 -18.14 -18.60 9.16
N PHE A 157 -17.44 -19.24 8.28
CA PHE A 157 -18.05 -20.19 7.38
C PHE A 157 -17.83 -21.61 7.88
#